data_75f2a1a8c837d3cb90fa2db13ec685f3
#
_entry.id   75f2a1a8c837d3cb90fa2db13ec685f3
#
_cell.length_a   1.000
_cell.length_b   1.000
_cell.length_c   1.000
_cell.angle_alpha   90.00
_cell.angle_beta   90.00
_cell.angle_gamma   90.00
#
_symmetry.space_group_name_H-M   'P 1'
#
loop_
_entity.id
_entity.type
_entity.pdbx_description
1 polymer ?
#
loop_
_entity_poly.entity_id
_entity_poly.type
_entity_poly.pdbx_seq_one_letter_code
_entity_poly.pdbx_strand_id
1 'polypeptide(L)'
;YLILCVCASISIQAKQATNRLNKMQVSQVASIKCQPFPMNQVHLLPSRFQENMKRDSAWMMSIPVNRLLHSFRNTSGAFSSKEGGYTTVKKLGGWESLDCDLRGHITGHLLSAYATLYAQTGSAAVKAKADSIVNGLAEAQQAYGRGGYLSAFAEGLIDRNIQGKSVWAPFYTLHKI
;
A
#
# COMPACT_ATOMS: atom_id res chain seq x y z
N TYR A 1 -10.66 38.35 19.24
CA TYR A 1 -10.48 36.89 19.36
C TYR A 1 -10.71 36.17 18.04
N LEU A 2 -11.71 36.57 17.21
CA LEU A 2 -12.00 35.91 15.92
C LEU A 2 -10.87 36.07 14.89
N ILE A 3 -10.25 37.23 14.82
CA ILE A 3 -9.17 37.54 13.85
C ILE A 3 -7.90 36.72 14.15
N LEU A 4 -7.56 36.51 15.42
CA LEU A 4 -6.43 35.67 15.83
C LEU A 4 -6.63 34.19 15.49
N CYS A 5 -7.84 33.64 15.58
CA CYS A 5 -8.15 32.27 15.19
C CYS A 5 -8.02 32.04 13.67
N VAL A 6 -8.45 33.02 12.86
CA VAL A 6 -8.35 32.90 11.38
C VAL A 6 -6.87 32.96 10.94
N CYS A 7 -6.06 33.84 11.52
CA CYS A 7 -4.63 33.92 11.22
C CYS A 7 -3.86 32.66 11.65
N ALA A 8 -4.21 32.06 12.79
CA ALA A 8 -3.60 30.81 13.24
C ALA A 8 -3.96 29.63 12.31
N SER A 9 -5.21 29.56 11.85
CA SER A 9 -5.65 28.52 10.91
C SER A 9 -4.94 28.61 9.55
N ILE A 10 -4.79 29.82 9.02
CA ILE A 10 -4.07 30.07 7.76
C ILE A 10 -2.57 29.72 7.90
N SER A 11 -1.97 30.03 9.04
CA SER A 11 -0.54 29.70 9.31
C SER A 11 -0.30 28.19 9.42
N ILE A 12 -1.24 27.44 9.98
CA ILE A 12 -1.17 25.97 10.08
C ILE A 12 -1.31 25.34 8.69
N GLN A 13 -2.22 25.83 7.87
CA GLN A 13 -2.43 25.32 6.50
C GLN A 13 -1.20 25.60 5.61
N ALA A 14 -0.62 26.79 5.70
CA ALA A 14 0.61 27.14 4.99
C ALA A 14 1.80 26.24 5.42
N LYS A 15 1.96 25.95 6.72
CA LYS A 15 2.99 25.04 7.23
C LYS A 15 2.78 23.60 6.75
N GLN A 16 1.55 23.11 6.64
CA GLN A 16 1.27 21.78 6.14
C GLN A 16 1.52 21.65 4.63
N ALA A 17 1.17 22.66 3.84
CA ALA A 17 1.49 22.72 2.42
C ALA A 17 3.00 22.74 2.17
N THR A 18 3.73 23.58 2.91
CA THR A 18 5.20 23.69 2.83
C THR A 18 5.88 22.37 3.21
N ASN A 19 5.38 21.67 4.24
CA ASN A 19 5.94 20.38 4.67
C ASN A 19 5.70 19.25 3.64
N ARG A 20 4.67 19.36 2.83
CA ARG A 20 4.38 18.42 1.72
C ARG A 20 5.32 18.65 0.54
N LEU A 21 5.59 19.91 0.20
CA LEU A 21 6.53 20.30 -0.86
C LEU A 21 7.98 19.95 -0.51
N ASN A 22 8.36 20.07 0.76
CA ASN A 22 9.70 19.71 1.24
C ASN A 22 10.01 18.20 1.21
N LYS A 23 9.00 17.34 1.01
CA LYS A 23 9.19 15.91 0.80
C LYS A 23 9.41 15.54 -0.67
N MET A 24 9.22 16.45 -1.60
CA MET A 24 9.46 16.22 -3.01
C MET A 24 10.95 16.33 -3.32
N GLN A 25 11.54 15.24 -3.77
CA GLN A 25 12.96 15.20 -4.16
C GLN A 25 13.21 15.74 -5.56
N VAL A 26 12.16 16.07 -6.30
CA VAL A 26 12.22 16.58 -7.68
C VAL A 26 11.79 18.04 -7.67
N SER A 27 12.61 18.92 -8.29
CA SER A 27 12.28 20.32 -8.46
C SER A 27 11.01 20.48 -9.31
N GLN A 28 10.11 21.35 -8.85
CA GLN A 28 8.93 21.69 -9.63
C GLN A 28 9.30 22.51 -10.87
N VAL A 29 8.94 22.00 -12.04
CA VAL A 29 9.14 22.71 -13.31
C VAL A 29 8.00 23.70 -13.58
N ALA A 30 6.81 23.44 -13.03
CA ALA A 30 5.64 24.30 -13.19
C ALA A 30 5.14 24.83 -11.84
N SER A 31 4.64 26.07 -11.82
CA SER A 31 4.00 26.65 -10.64
C SER A 31 2.67 25.94 -10.35
N ILE A 32 2.55 25.38 -9.14
CA ILE A 32 1.29 24.79 -8.68
C ILE A 32 0.35 25.92 -8.28
N LYS A 33 -0.69 26.14 -9.07
CA LYS A 33 -1.70 27.19 -8.81
C LYS A 33 -2.80 26.74 -7.84
N CYS A 34 -3.06 25.44 -7.73
CA CYS A 34 -4.07 24.87 -6.84
C CYS A 34 -3.50 23.65 -6.10
N GLN A 35 -3.76 23.56 -4.81
CA GLN A 35 -3.43 22.42 -3.96
C GLN A 35 -4.72 21.71 -3.53
N PRO A 36 -4.77 20.37 -3.55
CA PRO A 36 -5.90 19.66 -2.96
C PRO A 36 -5.92 19.86 -1.44
N PHE A 37 -7.12 19.83 -0.86
CA PHE A 37 -7.23 19.81 0.58
C PHE A 37 -6.54 18.57 1.16
N PRO A 38 -5.91 18.66 2.35
CA PRO A 38 -5.46 17.48 3.07
C PRO A 38 -6.63 16.52 3.32
N MET A 39 -6.42 15.22 3.14
CA MET A 39 -7.50 14.24 3.22
C MET A 39 -8.21 14.23 4.58
N ASN A 40 -7.52 14.53 5.66
CA ASN A 40 -8.09 14.65 7.00
C ASN A 40 -8.99 15.88 7.19
N GLN A 41 -9.05 16.78 6.22
CA GLN A 41 -9.94 17.95 6.21
C GLN A 41 -11.16 17.75 5.32
N VAL A 42 -11.25 16.61 4.61
CA VAL A 42 -12.37 16.27 3.73
C VAL A 42 -13.19 15.16 4.39
N HIS A 43 -14.43 15.47 4.75
CA HIS A 43 -15.32 14.52 5.43
C HIS A 43 -16.56 14.25 4.58
N LEU A 44 -16.87 12.96 4.42
CA LEU A 44 -18.12 12.56 3.79
C LEU A 44 -19.27 12.78 4.78
N LEU A 45 -20.27 13.52 4.35
CA LEU A 45 -21.51 13.65 5.08
C LEU A 45 -22.34 12.35 5.00
N PRO A 46 -23.35 12.14 5.88
CA PRO A 46 -24.24 11.00 5.82
C PRO A 46 -24.84 10.83 4.41
N SER A 47 -24.47 9.77 3.73
CA SER A 47 -24.81 9.53 2.33
C SER A 47 -24.44 8.11 1.91
N ARG A 48 -24.93 7.68 0.73
CA ARG A 48 -24.50 6.41 0.12
C ARG A 48 -22.98 6.32 -0.07
N PHE A 49 -22.28 7.45 -0.26
CA PHE A 49 -20.83 7.46 -0.41
C PHE A 49 -20.13 7.14 0.91
N GLN A 50 -20.61 7.70 2.02
CA GLN A 50 -20.09 7.36 3.34
C GLN A 50 -20.35 5.90 3.68
N GLU A 51 -21.55 5.37 3.36
CA GLU A 51 -21.88 3.96 3.58
C GLU A 51 -21.03 3.02 2.71
N ASN A 52 -20.72 3.41 1.48
CA ASN A 52 -19.79 2.66 0.63
C ASN A 52 -18.39 2.65 1.25
N MET A 53 -17.86 3.80 1.67
CA MET A 53 -16.55 3.87 2.34
C MET A 53 -16.50 2.97 3.59
N LYS A 54 -17.57 2.93 4.40
CA LYS A 54 -17.63 2.05 5.57
C LYS A 54 -17.59 0.57 5.18
N ARG A 55 -18.35 0.16 4.13
CA ARG A 55 -18.36 -1.21 3.63
C ARG A 55 -16.99 -1.63 3.07
N ASP A 56 -16.38 -0.75 2.27
CA ASP A 56 -15.05 -1.00 1.68
C ASP A 56 -14.00 -1.10 2.78
N SER A 57 -14.06 -0.21 3.78
CA SER A 57 -13.16 -0.26 4.94
C SER A 57 -13.32 -1.57 5.71
N ALA A 58 -14.56 -1.99 5.97
CA ALA A 58 -14.83 -3.25 6.68
C ALA A 58 -14.31 -4.45 5.88
N TRP A 59 -14.52 -4.47 4.55
CA TRP A 59 -14.01 -5.52 3.68
C TRP A 59 -12.47 -5.56 3.69
N MET A 60 -11.79 -4.45 3.50
CA MET A 60 -10.33 -4.37 3.57
C MET A 60 -9.80 -4.89 4.90
N MET A 61 -10.42 -4.44 6.01
CA MET A 61 -10.04 -4.87 7.36
C MET A 61 -10.31 -6.35 7.63
N SER A 62 -11.23 -6.99 6.90
CA SER A 62 -11.52 -8.43 7.04
C SER A 62 -10.48 -9.35 6.41
N ILE A 63 -9.67 -8.86 5.47
CA ILE A 63 -8.68 -9.68 4.76
C ILE A 63 -7.50 -9.98 5.70
N PRO A 64 -7.19 -11.26 6.03
CA PRO A 64 -6.06 -11.58 6.88
C PRO A 64 -4.71 -11.21 6.23
N VAL A 65 -3.81 -10.62 7.03
CA VAL A 65 -2.45 -10.21 6.58
C VAL A 65 -1.69 -11.39 5.97
N ASN A 66 -1.80 -12.57 6.55
CA ASN A 66 -1.11 -13.78 6.07
C ASN A 66 -1.53 -14.19 4.65
N ARG A 67 -2.77 -13.90 4.26
CA ARG A 67 -3.22 -14.14 2.88
C ARG A 67 -2.56 -13.19 1.88
N LEU A 68 -2.38 -11.93 2.26
CA LEU A 68 -1.74 -10.90 1.44
C LEU A 68 -0.24 -11.16 1.28
N LEU A 69 0.40 -11.69 2.33
CA LEU A 69 1.84 -11.99 2.35
C LEU A 69 2.19 -13.36 1.76
N HIS A 70 1.20 -14.21 1.48
CA HIS A 70 1.44 -15.60 1.13
C HIS A 70 2.37 -15.78 -0.08
N SER A 71 2.11 -15.09 -1.19
CA SER A 71 2.94 -15.21 -2.40
C SER A 71 4.37 -14.68 -2.19
N PHE A 72 4.53 -13.61 -1.42
CA PHE A 72 5.85 -13.05 -1.08
C PHE A 72 6.66 -13.99 -0.21
N ARG A 73 6.04 -14.56 0.82
CA ARG A 73 6.66 -15.56 1.70
C ARG A 73 7.02 -16.83 0.94
N ASN A 74 6.13 -17.28 0.04
CA ASN A 74 6.41 -18.42 -0.81
C ASN A 74 7.64 -18.19 -1.70
N THR A 75 7.75 -17.01 -2.31
CA THR A 75 8.88 -16.66 -3.17
C THR A 75 10.18 -16.53 -2.41
N SER A 76 10.14 -15.97 -1.20
CA SER A 76 11.32 -15.72 -0.37
C SER A 76 11.75 -16.92 0.48
N GLY A 77 10.89 -17.92 0.64
CA GLY A 77 11.10 -19.03 1.58
C GLY A 77 10.89 -18.64 3.05
N ALA A 78 10.32 -17.47 3.32
CA ALA A 78 10.05 -16.96 4.66
C ALA A 78 8.81 -17.60 5.28
N PHE A 79 8.78 -18.93 5.39
CA PHE A 79 7.65 -19.62 6.01
C PHE A 79 7.70 -19.46 7.53
N SER A 80 6.58 -19.04 8.11
CA SER A 80 6.42 -18.97 9.55
C SER A 80 5.75 -20.23 10.08
N SER A 81 6.48 -21.02 10.85
CA SER A 81 5.92 -22.16 11.61
C SER A 81 4.97 -21.70 12.72
N LYS A 82 5.09 -20.44 13.17
CA LYS A 82 4.22 -19.87 14.21
C LYS A 82 2.78 -19.65 13.75
N GLU A 83 2.55 -19.59 12.44
CA GLU A 83 1.26 -19.33 11.83
C GLU A 83 0.62 -20.58 11.21
N GLY A 84 0.98 -21.76 11.67
CA GLY A 84 0.46 -23.02 11.15
C GLY A 84 1.06 -23.49 9.84
N GLY A 85 2.12 -22.81 9.37
CA GLY A 85 2.85 -23.17 8.16
C GLY A 85 2.14 -22.82 6.87
N TYR A 86 2.80 -23.11 5.77
CA TYR A 86 2.37 -22.78 4.41
C TYR A 86 1.01 -23.36 4.02
N THR A 87 0.68 -24.57 4.49
CA THR A 87 -0.50 -25.32 4.06
C THR A 87 -1.80 -24.81 4.67
N THR A 88 -1.75 -24.06 5.77
CA THR A 88 -2.94 -23.61 6.51
C THR A 88 -3.42 -22.22 6.09
N VAL A 89 -2.60 -21.44 5.37
CA VAL A 89 -2.99 -20.13 4.88
C VAL A 89 -3.92 -20.27 3.69
N LYS A 90 -5.13 -19.72 3.81
CA LYS A 90 -6.08 -19.68 2.69
C LYS A 90 -5.54 -18.73 1.61
N LYS A 91 -5.04 -19.29 0.51
CA LYS A 91 -4.48 -18.55 -0.63
C LYS A 91 -5.49 -17.59 -1.23
N LEU A 92 -5.02 -16.50 -1.80
CA LEU A 92 -5.79 -15.70 -2.74
C LEU A 92 -5.82 -16.45 -4.08
N GLY A 93 -6.87 -16.22 -4.86
CA GLY A 93 -7.05 -16.86 -6.17
C GLY A 93 -7.10 -15.85 -7.32
N GLY A 94 -7.47 -16.31 -8.50
CA GLY A 94 -7.52 -15.47 -9.69
C GLY A 94 -6.15 -14.89 -10.03
N TRP A 95 -6.07 -13.59 -10.22
CA TRP A 95 -4.81 -12.92 -10.54
C TRP A 95 -3.75 -12.96 -9.43
N GLU A 96 -4.14 -13.36 -8.23
CA GLU A 96 -3.24 -13.56 -7.09
C GLU A 96 -2.81 -15.02 -6.90
N SER A 97 -3.26 -15.93 -7.76
CA SER A 97 -2.84 -17.32 -7.68
C SER A 97 -1.34 -17.49 -7.98
N LEU A 98 -0.71 -18.51 -7.39
CA LEU A 98 0.73 -18.73 -7.48
C LEU A 98 1.26 -18.99 -8.89
N ASP A 99 0.40 -19.33 -9.82
CA ASP A 99 0.67 -19.57 -11.24
C ASP A 99 0.42 -18.34 -12.13
N CYS A 100 -0.04 -17.22 -11.55
CA CYS A 100 -0.30 -15.99 -12.27
C CYS A 100 0.89 -15.00 -12.17
N ASP A 101 1.35 -14.48 -13.30
CA ASP A 101 2.49 -13.52 -13.36
C ASP A 101 2.14 -12.13 -12.79
N LEU A 102 0.85 -11.88 -12.49
CA LEU A 102 0.36 -10.64 -11.88
C LEU A 102 0.28 -10.70 -10.34
N ARG A 103 0.50 -11.89 -9.76
CA ARG A 103 0.35 -12.09 -8.30
C ARG A 103 1.16 -11.08 -7.48
N GLY A 104 0.60 -10.67 -6.35
CA GLY A 104 1.18 -9.69 -5.44
C GLY A 104 0.69 -8.26 -5.64
N HIS A 105 0.09 -7.92 -6.79
CA HIS A 105 -0.34 -6.56 -7.09
C HIS A 105 -1.42 -6.05 -6.13
N ILE A 106 -2.35 -6.92 -5.70
CA ILE A 106 -3.43 -6.51 -4.78
C ILE A 106 -2.90 -6.06 -3.41
N THR A 107 -1.78 -6.62 -2.96
CA THR A 107 -1.14 -6.21 -1.70
C THR A 107 -0.71 -4.76 -1.76
N GLY A 108 -0.06 -4.32 -2.84
CA GLY A 108 0.31 -2.92 -3.04
C GLY A 108 -0.89 -2.00 -3.20
N HIS A 109 -1.92 -2.41 -3.94
CA HIS A 109 -3.16 -1.65 -4.02
C HIS A 109 -3.83 -1.46 -2.66
N LEU A 110 -3.89 -2.51 -1.84
CA LEU A 110 -4.45 -2.43 -0.49
C LEU A 110 -3.61 -1.57 0.43
N LEU A 111 -2.27 -1.60 0.34
CA LEU A 111 -1.41 -0.70 1.10
C LEU A 111 -1.70 0.77 0.78
N SER A 112 -1.86 1.11 -0.50
CA SER A 112 -2.27 2.46 -0.92
C SER A 112 -3.65 2.83 -0.38
N ALA A 113 -4.60 1.88 -0.40
CA ALA A 113 -5.94 2.08 0.13
C ALA A 113 -5.93 2.26 1.67
N TYR A 114 -5.17 1.46 2.41
CA TYR A 114 -5.00 1.63 3.87
C TYR A 114 -4.35 2.98 4.20
N ALA A 115 -3.32 3.40 3.45
CA ALA A 115 -2.68 4.69 3.66
C ALA A 115 -3.66 5.85 3.45
N THR A 116 -4.47 5.78 2.39
CA THR A 116 -5.51 6.76 2.08
C THR A 116 -6.59 6.79 3.15
N LEU A 117 -7.09 5.63 3.56
CA LEU A 117 -8.09 5.50 4.61
C LEU A 117 -7.57 6.02 5.97
N TYR A 118 -6.32 5.70 6.32
CA TYR A 118 -5.68 6.25 7.52
C TYR A 118 -5.53 7.77 7.45
N ALA A 119 -5.08 8.30 6.32
CA ALA A 119 -4.93 9.74 6.13
C ALA A 119 -6.26 10.50 6.30
N GLN A 120 -7.39 9.88 5.93
CA GLN A 120 -8.71 10.46 6.06
C GLN A 120 -9.32 10.29 7.45
N THR A 121 -9.13 9.13 8.07
CA THR A 121 -9.86 8.75 9.31
C THR A 121 -9.03 8.86 10.58
N GLY A 122 -7.71 8.83 10.48
CA GLY A 122 -6.81 8.73 11.64
C GLY A 122 -6.89 7.39 12.38
N SER A 123 -7.53 6.36 11.80
CA SER A 123 -7.77 5.07 12.47
C SER A 123 -6.49 4.32 12.79
N ALA A 124 -6.18 4.18 14.08
CA ALA A 124 -5.02 3.43 14.56
C ALA A 124 -5.06 1.95 14.13
N ALA A 125 -6.24 1.35 14.04
CA ALA A 125 -6.42 -0.03 13.60
C ALA A 125 -6.04 -0.21 12.13
N VAL A 126 -6.41 0.74 11.25
CA VAL A 126 -6.03 0.74 9.83
C VAL A 126 -4.52 0.88 9.70
N LYS A 127 -3.90 1.81 10.46
CA LYS A 127 -2.45 1.97 10.48
C LYS A 127 -1.75 0.70 10.92
N ALA A 128 -2.16 0.11 12.03
CA ALA A 128 -1.53 -1.11 12.57
C ALA A 128 -1.59 -2.28 11.57
N LYS A 129 -2.70 -2.39 10.81
CA LYS A 129 -2.81 -3.40 9.77
C LYS A 129 -1.85 -3.14 8.60
N ALA A 130 -1.77 -1.90 8.13
CA ALA A 130 -0.82 -1.51 7.09
C ALA A 130 0.64 -1.77 7.54
N ASP A 131 1.00 -1.36 8.76
CA ASP A 131 2.32 -1.60 9.35
C ASP A 131 2.64 -3.11 9.40
N SER A 132 1.66 -3.95 9.76
CA SER A 132 1.83 -5.41 9.80
C SER A 132 2.12 -6.00 8.40
N ILE A 133 1.50 -5.47 7.36
CA ILE A 133 1.77 -5.88 5.97
C ILE A 133 3.18 -5.44 5.56
N VAL A 134 3.55 -4.18 5.82
CA VAL A 134 4.88 -3.63 5.48
C VAL A 134 5.98 -4.41 6.20
N ASN A 135 5.81 -4.70 7.49
CA ASN A 135 6.77 -5.50 8.25
C ASN A 135 6.92 -6.91 7.68
N GLY A 136 5.82 -7.56 7.31
CA GLY A 136 5.86 -8.88 6.69
C GLY A 136 6.49 -8.89 5.29
N LEU A 137 6.34 -7.80 4.52
CA LEU A 137 7.06 -7.62 3.24
C LEU A 137 8.57 -7.42 3.49
N ALA A 138 8.95 -6.64 4.50
CA ALA A 138 10.35 -6.45 4.89
C ALA A 138 10.99 -7.76 5.34
N GLU A 139 10.28 -8.59 6.12
CA GLU A 139 10.72 -9.93 6.52
C GLU A 139 10.93 -10.83 5.28
N ALA A 140 10.00 -10.80 4.32
CA ALA A 140 10.13 -11.56 3.08
C ALA A 140 11.33 -11.09 2.24
N GLN A 141 11.54 -9.78 2.13
CA GLN A 141 12.69 -9.20 1.44
C GLN A 141 14.02 -9.64 2.08
N GLN A 142 14.09 -9.57 3.40
CA GLN A 142 15.28 -9.99 4.16
C GLN A 142 15.54 -11.49 4.00
N ALA A 143 14.50 -12.33 4.06
CA ALA A 143 14.63 -13.78 3.88
C ALA A 143 15.07 -14.16 2.48
N TYR A 144 14.66 -13.44 1.45
CA TYR A 144 15.10 -13.66 0.08
C TYR A 144 16.62 -13.43 -0.09
N GLY A 145 17.17 -12.43 0.60
CA GLY A 145 18.61 -12.22 0.77
C GLY A 145 19.38 -11.83 -0.50
N ARG A 146 18.72 -11.54 -1.61
CA ARG A 146 19.34 -11.19 -2.89
C ARG A 146 19.12 -9.73 -3.23
N GLY A 147 20.11 -8.88 -2.92
CA GLY A 147 20.17 -7.51 -3.42
C GLY A 147 18.99 -6.59 -3.08
N GLY A 148 18.18 -6.96 -2.08
CA GLY A 148 16.98 -6.19 -1.71
C GLY A 148 15.77 -6.43 -2.60
N TYR A 149 15.77 -7.46 -3.45
CA TYR A 149 14.62 -7.83 -4.26
C TYR A 149 13.39 -8.13 -3.39
N LEU A 150 12.26 -7.57 -3.78
CA LEU A 150 10.96 -7.80 -3.16
C LEU A 150 9.90 -7.98 -4.24
N SER A 151 9.34 -9.18 -4.33
CA SER A 151 8.18 -9.45 -5.16
C SER A 151 7.47 -10.74 -4.73
N ALA A 152 6.26 -10.93 -5.24
CA ALA A 152 5.49 -12.17 -5.08
C ALA A 152 5.89 -13.28 -6.07
N PHE A 153 6.89 -13.04 -6.92
CA PHE A 153 7.43 -13.98 -7.90
C PHE A 153 8.94 -13.90 -7.94
N ALA A 154 9.60 -14.97 -8.40
CA ALA A 154 11.04 -15.04 -8.51
C ALA A 154 11.60 -14.11 -9.62
N GLU A 155 12.85 -13.66 -9.47
CA GLU A 155 13.56 -12.80 -10.43
C GLU A 155 13.55 -13.35 -11.87
N GLY A 156 13.47 -14.67 -12.03
CA GLY A 156 13.46 -15.31 -13.35
C GLY A 156 12.35 -14.83 -14.30
N LEU A 157 11.25 -14.26 -13.81
CA LEU A 157 10.26 -13.60 -14.67
C LEU A 157 10.80 -12.30 -15.26
N ILE A 158 11.58 -11.56 -14.49
CA ILE A 158 12.24 -10.33 -14.95
C ILE A 158 13.35 -10.69 -15.95
N ASP A 159 14.17 -11.69 -15.63
CA ASP A 159 15.24 -12.14 -16.52
C ASP A 159 14.72 -12.61 -17.88
N ARG A 160 13.60 -13.35 -17.89
CA ARG A 160 12.93 -13.75 -19.11
C ARG A 160 12.47 -12.56 -19.94
N ASN A 161 11.93 -11.54 -19.30
CA ASN A 161 11.48 -10.32 -19.98
C ASN A 161 12.68 -9.56 -20.58
N ILE A 162 13.78 -9.42 -19.84
CA ILE A 162 15.02 -8.80 -20.31
C ILE A 162 15.58 -9.57 -21.53
N GLN A 163 15.43 -10.89 -21.55
CA GLN A 163 15.82 -11.74 -22.69
C GLN A 163 14.86 -11.68 -23.88
N GLY A 164 13.86 -10.81 -23.85
CA GLY A 164 12.84 -10.68 -24.90
C GLY A 164 11.82 -11.81 -24.95
N LYS A 165 11.76 -12.68 -23.93
CA LYS A 165 10.75 -13.73 -23.82
C LYS A 165 9.44 -13.14 -23.33
N SER A 166 8.33 -13.67 -23.84
CA SER A 166 7.00 -13.25 -23.40
C SER A 166 6.76 -13.62 -21.93
N VAL A 167 6.44 -12.62 -21.11
CA VAL A 167 5.94 -12.74 -19.74
C VAL A 167 4.85 -11.71 -19.54
N TRP A 168 3.83 -12.08 -18.76
CA TRP A 168 2.69 -11.18 -18.53
C TRP A 168 2.88 -10.38 -17.23
N ALA A 169 2.85 -9.04 -17.35
CA ALA A 169 2.68 -8.06 -16.28
C ALA A 169 3.59 -8.11 -15.01
N PRO A 170 4.82 -8.70 -14.97
CA PRO A 170 5.62 -8.71 -13.75
C PRO A 170 6.01 -7.29 -13.29
N PHE A 171 6.30 -6.38 -14.21
CA PHE A 171 6.62 -4.98 -13.89
C PHE A 171 5.41 -4.22 -13.32
N TYR A 172 4.19 -4.60 -13.70
CA TYR A 172 3.00 -4.00 -13.10
C TYR A 172 2.94 -4.31 -11.60
N THR A 173 3.20 -5.55 -11.19
CA THR A 173 3.27 -5.91 -9.77
C THR A 173 4.38 -5.17 -9.04
N LEU A 174 5.60 -5.14 -9.58
CA LEU A 174 6.72 -4.39 -8.98
C LEU A 174 6.40 -2.90 -8.81
N HIS A 175 5.69 -2.32 -9.75
CA HIS A 175 5.26 -0.92 -9.69
C HIS A 175 4.22 -0.66 -8.56
N LYS A 176 3.52 -1.69 -8.06
CA LYS A 176 2.52 -1.55 -6.99
C LYS A 176 3.09 -1.79 -5.60
N ILE A 177 4.18 -2.51 -5.48
CA ILE A 177 4.86 -2.81 -4.22
C ILE A 177 5.92 -1.75 -3.93
#